data_dc8ec7f91089533632ae70b076275502
#
_entry.id   dc8ec7f91089533632ae70b076275502
#
_cell.length_a   1.000
_cell.length_b   1.000
_cell.length_c   1.000
_cell.angle_alpha   90.00
_cell.angle_beta   90.00
_cell.angle_gamma   90.00
#
_symmetry.space_group_name_H-M   'P 1'
#
loop_
_entity.id
_entity.type
_entity.pdbx_description
1 polymer ?
#
loop_
_entity_poly.entity_id
_entity_poly.type
_entity_poly.pdbx_seq_one_letter_code
_entity_poly.pdbx_strand_id
1 'polypeptide(L)'
;MSEEQIKGVFPKGVTEIEVVEKHVVKRVTIGNLISNILDVFNMTRGGIYTFKKILINPGQVVRDYLGASRHRLTAPFKMLIFSTAIVLLLINAFNLFEYFVDNSLNIEGESAPELRSGIIEILINYFNLILWTYVPIAALLSYLYNRKRGFNYAENLVLQAYILSLTNIVVILCFPISYLSVDALIVVSQLLMGAYMVYTYKVFFQKKWSRSIFETFVIFFAASLLWFIILGVVILLITVLKAP
;
A
#
# COMPACT_ATOMS: atom_id res chain seq x y z
N MET A 1 18.50 24.90 6.40
CA MET A 1 18.48 23.72 5.50
C MET A 1 19.07 24.15 4.20
N SER A 2 20.28 23.67 3.88
CA SER A 2 21.01 24.06 2.66
C SER A 2 20.33 23.47 1.41
N GLU A 3 20.47 24.16 0.27
CA GLU A 3 19.93 23.74 -1.04
C GLU A 3 20.38 22.34 -1.49
N GLU A 4 21.45 21.79 -0.91
CA GLU A 4 21.94 20.44 -1.15
C GLU A 4 21.02 19.33 -0.62
N GLN A 5 20.18 19.60 0.38
CA GLN A 5 19.22 18.63 0.91
C GLN A 5 17.98 18.42 0.00
N ILE A 6 17.89 19.17 -1.08
CA ILE A 6 16.72 19.17 -1.99
C ILE A 6 16.96 18.32 -3.26
N LYS A 7 18.21 18.03 -3.60
CA LYS A 7 18.60 17.26 -4.81
C LYS A 7 18.88 15.79 -4.51
N GLY A 8 17.81 15.02 -4.38
CA GLY A 8 17.92 13.59 -4.12
C GLY A 8 18.07 13.28 -2.62
N VAL A 9 17.61 12.10 -2.22
CA VAL A 9 17.68 11.66 -0.82
C VAL A 9 19.10 11.28 -0.41
N PHE A 10 19.95 10.98 -1.40
CA PHE A 10 21.39 10.78 -1.25
C PHE A 10 22.18 11.77 -2.10
N PRO A 11 23.31 12.30 -1.60
CA PRO A 11 24.27 13.02 -2.44
C PRO A 11 24.74 12.14 -3.60
N LYS A 12 24.99 12.73 -4.77
CA LYS A 12 25.51 11.97 -5.92
C LYS A 12 26.82 11.27 -5.54
N GLY A 13 26.86 9.95 -5.72
CA GLY A 13 28.05 9.13 -5.45
C GLY A 13 28.13 8.53 -4.03
N VAL A 14 27.15 8.82 -3.16
CA VAL A 14 27.08 8.21 -1.81
C VAL A 14 26.07 7.06 -1.85
N THR A 15 26.54 5.84 -1.64
CA THR A 15 25.74 4.62 -1.59
C THR A 15 25.39 4.21 -0.16
N GLU A 16 26.15 4.65 0.84
CA GLU A 16 25.99 4.28 2.25
C GLU A 16 26.19 5.49 3.16
N ILE A 17 25.39 5.59 4.22
CA ILE A 17 25.52 6.58 5.30
C ILE A 17 25.61 5.80 6.61
N GLU A 18 26.72 5.96 7.36
CA GLU A 18 26.90 5.36 8.66
C GLU A 18 26.10 6.11 9.73
N VAL A 19 25.25 5.39 10.48
CA VAL A 19 24.46 5.93 11.58
C VAL A 19 24.88 5.22 12.86
N VAL A 20 25.55 5.90 13.76
CA VAL A 20 25.98 5.36 15.06
C VAL A 20 24.81 5.41 16.05
N GLU A 21 24.29 4.27 16.44
CA GLU A 21 23.19 4.15 17.41
C GLU A 21 23.70 3.54 18.72
N LYS A 22 23.46 4.21 19.87
CA LYS A 22 23.79 3.68 21.21
C LYS A 22 22.68 2.72 21.64
N HIS A 23 22.99 1.43 21.73
CA HIS A 23 22.09 0.43 22.29
C HIS A 23 22.25 0.31 23.81
N VAL A 24 21.12 0.52 24.54
CA VAL A 24 21.04 0.26 25.97
C VAL A 24 20.39 -1.11 26.20
N VAL A 25 21.15 -2.06 26.72
CA VAL A 25 20.64 -3.40 27.08
C VAL A 25 19.89 -3.33 28.41
N LYS A 26 18.60 -3.68 28.41
CA LYS A 26 17.76 -3.71 29.61
C LYS A 26 17.52 -5.15 30.08
N ARG A 27 17.34 -5.31 31.42
CA ARG A 27 16.97 -6.61 32.01
C ARG A 27 15.62 -7.10 31.48
N VAL A 28 15.50 -8.39 31.19
CA VAL A 28 14.26 -9.01 30.69
C VAL A 28 13.18 -8.98 31.76
N THR A 29 12.05 -8.37 31.46
CA THR A 29 10.81 -8.35 32.25
C THR A 29 9.63 -8.74 31.35
N ILE A 30 8.47 -9.09 31.95
CA ILE A 30 7.26 -9.41 31.17
C ILE A 30 6.88 -8.24 30.23
N GLY A 31 6.99 -6.99 30.69
CA GLY A 31 6.77 -5.81 29.85
C GLY A 31 7.77 -5.73 28.70
N ASN A 32 9.05 -6.07 28.94
CA ASN A 32 10.07 -6.11 27.88
C ASN A 32 9.88 -7.31 26.93
N LEU A 33 9.31 -8.43 27.39
CA LEU A 33 8.94 -9.55 26.52
C LEU A 33 7.80 -9.15 25.55
N ILE A 34 6.77 -8.50 26.03
CA ILE A 34 5.69 -7.97 25.20
C ILE A 34 6.25 -6.91 24.23
N SER A 35 7.13 -6.02 24.70
CA SER A 35 7.78 -5.05 23.81
C SER A 35 8.68 -5.72 22.77
N ASN A 36 9.38 -6.82 23.13
CA ASN A 36 10.21 -7.57 22.18
C ASN A 36 9.38 -8.31 21.12
N ILE A 37 8.19 -8.84 21.49
CA ILE A 37 7.25 -9.42 20.52
C ILE A 37 6.75 -8.32 19.58
N LEU A 38 6.42 -7.15 20.09
CA LEU A 38 6.07 -5.99 19.28
C LEU A 38 7.29 -5.43 18.51
N ASP A 39 8.52 -5.59 19.03
CA ASP A 39 9.77 -5.23 18.34
C ASP A 39 10.10 -6.18 17.18
N VAL A 40 9.72 -7.47 17.26
CA VAL A 40 9.77 -8.37 16.09
C VAL A 40 8.96 -7.80 14.93
N PHE A 41 7.84 -7.14 15.25
CA PHE A 41 7.07 -6.39 14.26
C PHE A 41 7.57 -4.93 14.09
N ASN A 42 8.60 -4.51 14.86
CA ASN A 42 9.11 -3.13 14.90
C ASN A 42 8.00 -2.08 15.18
N MET A 43 6.98 -2.47 15.94
CA MET A 43 5.82 -1.62 16.20
C MET A 43 5.97 -0.75 17.45
N THR A 44 6.92 -1.05 18.35
CA THR A 44 7.01 -0.38 19.66
C THR A 44 7.49 1.07 19.59
N ARG A 45 8.38 1.41 18.66
CA ARG A 45 8.87 2.80 18.52
C ARG A 45 8.65 3.39 17.12
N GLY A 46 8.84 2.61 16.07
CA GLY A 46 8.71 3.05 14.68
C GLY A 46 7.29 2.91 14.12
N GLY A 47 6.50 1.90 14.53
CA GLY A 47 5.19 1.59 13.95
C GLY A 47 4.15 2.66 14.20
N ILE A 48 3.89 2.99 15.47
CA ILE A 48 2.92 4.03 15.84
C ILE A 48 3.36 5.40 15.32
N TYR A 49 4.66 5.69 15.38
CA TYR A 49 5.21 6.92 14.84
C TYR A 49 4.99 7.02 13.32
N THR A 50 5.32 5.96 12.58
CA THR A 50 5.11 5.91 11.12
C THR A 50 3.62 6.00 10.79
N PHE A 51 2.76 5.29 11.53
CA PHE A 51 1.31 5.33 11.35
C PHE A 51 0.75 6.76 11.49
N LYS A 52 1.08 7.47 12.56
CA LYS A 52 0.66 8.86 12.74
C LYS A 52 1.22 9.77 11.64
N LYS A 53 2.49 9.61 11.31
CA LYS A 53 3.16 10.46 10.34
C LYS A 53 2.66 10.25 8.92
N ILE A 54 2.32 9.02 8.53
CA ILE A 54 1.80 8.71 7.20
C ILE A 54 0.40 9.31 6.99
N LEU A 55 -0.43 9.37 8.03
CA LEU A 55 -1.74 10.04 7.96
C LEU A 55 -1.62 11.55 7.80
N ILE A 56 -0.61 12.18 8.41
CA ILE A 56 -0.44 13.63 8.36
C ILE A 56 0.30 14.05 7.09
N ASN A 57 1.40 13.38 6.77
CA ASN A 57 2.25 13.75 5.64
C ASN A 57 2.92 12.53 4.98
N PRO A 58 2.13 11.75 4.20
CA PRO A 58 2.62 10.50 3.61
C PRO A 58 3.80 10.69 2.67
N GLY A 59 3.80 11.72 1.84
CA GLY A 59 4.90 11.98 0.92
C GLY A 59 6.21 12.30 1.63
N GLN A 60 6.17 12.96 2.80
CA GLN A 60 7.35 13.21 3.60
C GLN A 60 7.86 11.94 4.29
N VAL A 61 6.96 11.03 4.71
CA VAL A 61 7.36 9.72 5.26
C VAL A 61 8.21 8.94 4.26
N VAL A 62 7.78 8.91 2.99
CA VAL A 62 8.55 8.25 1.93
C VAL A 62 9.93 8.89 1.78
N ARG A 63 10.01 10.23 1.72
CA ARG A 63 11.28 10.95 1.61
C ARG A 63 12.20 10.69 2.80
N ASP A 64 11.67 10.71 4.01
CA ASP A 64 12.43 10.45 5.24
C ASP A 64 12.94 9.00 5.30
N TYR A 65 12.15 8.04 4.79
CA TYR A 65 12.57 6.65 4.70
C TYR A 65 13.70 6.42 3.67
N LEU A 66 13.69 7.15 2.57
CA LEU A 66 14.75 7.12 1.58
C LEU A 66 16.00 7.89 2.04
N GLY A 67 15.90 8.70 3.10
CA GLY A 67 16.99 9.49 3.66
C GLY A 67 17.58 8.93 4.95
N ALA A 68 18.29 9.79 5.67
CA ALA A 68 18.99 9.46 6.92
C ALA A 68 18.04 9.07 8.08
N SER A 69 16.75 9.39 8.00
CA SER A 69 15.77 9.11 9.05
C SER A 69 15.12 7.72 8.93
N ARG A 70 15.63 6.86 8.05
CA ARG A 70 15.11 5.51 7.77
C ARG A 70 14.96 4.64 9.02
N HIS A 71 15.89 4.73 9.97
CA HIS A 71 15.93 3.96 11.21
C HIS A 71 14.76 4.24 12.15
N ARG A 72 14.08 5.40 12.03
CA ARG A 72 12.92 5.81 12.84
C ARG A 72 11.59 5.34 12.28
N LEU A 73 11.59 4.86 11.04
CA LEU A 73 10.39 4.52 10.30
C LEU A 73 10.26 3.02 10.11
N THR A 74 9.03 2.53 10.13
CA THR A 74 8.75 1.14 9.76
C THR A 74 9.02 0.93 8.28
N ALA A 75 9.66 -0.18 7.94
CA ALA A 75 9.91 -0.55 6.55
C ALA A 75 8.58 -0.65 5.76
N PRO A 76 8.52 -0.13 4.50
CA PRO A 76 7.28 -0.02 3.73
C PRO A 76 6.58 -1.35 3.53
N PHE A 77 7.31 -2.41 3.21
CA PHE A 77 6.74 -3.75 3.04
C PHE A 77 6.24 -4.37 4.35
N LYS A 78 6.91 -4.11 5.49
CA LYS A 78 6.38 -4.51 6.80
C LYS A 78 5.04 -3.84 7.09
N MET A 79 4.96 -2.54 6.84
CA MET A 79 3.74 -1.77 7.05
C MET A 79 2.61 -2.25 6.11
N LEU A 80 2.96 -2.57 4.86
CA LEU A 80 2.04 -3.13 3.89
C LEU A 80 1.48 -4.48 4.35
N ILE A 81 2.34 -5.42 4.72
CA ILE A 81 1.93 -6.76 5.20
C ILE A 81 0.99 -6.63 6.39
N PHE A 82 1.36 -5.81 7.37
CA PHE A 82 0.59 -5.66 8.59
C PHE A 82 -0.78 -4.99 8.34
N SER A 83 -0.81 -3.89 7.58
CA SER A 83 -2.06 -3.21 7.25
C SER A 83 -2.99 -4.08 6.40
N THR A 84 -2.43 -4.86 5.46
CA THR A 84 -3.21 -5.80 4.66
C THR A 84 -3.79 -6.94 5.51
N ALA A 85 -3.03 -7.47 6.46
CA ALA A 85 -3.54 -8.50 7.37
C ALA A 85 -4.75 -8.01 8.19
N ILE A 86 -4.72 -6.78 8.69
CA ILE A 86 -5.86 -6.19 9.40
C ILE A 86 -7.07 -6.03 8.47
N VAL A 87 -6.87 -5.50 7.27
CA VAL A 87 -7.97 -5.35 6.28
C VAL A 87 -8.61 -6.70 5.98
N LEU A 88 -7.81 -7.75 5.79
CA LEU A 88 -8.33 -9.10 5.53
C LEU A 88 -9.15 -9.65 6.70
N LEU A 89 -8.66 -9.46 7.94
CA LEU A 89 -9.43 -9.86 9.11
C LEU A 89 -10.79 -9.16 9.14
N LEU A 90 -10.84 -7.86 8.82
CA LEU A 90 -12.09 -7.11 8.76
C LEU A 90 -13.00 -7.59 7.62
N ILE A 91 -12.45 -7.79 6.42
CA ILE A 91 -13.21 -8.27 5.25
C ILE A 91 -13.83 -9.65 5.52
N ASN A 92 -13.06 -10.58 6.12
CA ASN A 92 -13.56 -11.92 6.46
C ASN A 92 -14.57 -11.89 7.61
N ALA A 93 -14.32 -11.10 8.67
CA ALA A 93 -15.22 -11.00 9.82
C ALA A 93 -16.61 -10.45 9.45
N PHE A 94 -16.71 -9.68 8.38
CA PHE A 94 -17.95 -9.04 7.93
C PHE A 94 -18.47 -9.57 6.58
N ASN A 95 -17.90 -10.68 6.07
CA ASN A 95 -18.27 -11.33 4.82
C ASN A 95 -18.35 -10.37 3.62
N LEU A 96 -17.44 -9.38 3.58
CA LEU A 96 -17.47 -8.34 2.56
C LEU A 96 -17.14 -8.87 1.16
N PHE A 97 -16.45 -10.00 1.03
CA PHE A 97 -16.22 -10.63 -0.27
C PHE A 97 -17.52 -11.14 -0.90
N GLU A 98 -18.38 -11.78 -0.12
CA GLU A 98 -19.68 -12.21 -0.60
C GLU A 98 -20.52 -11.02 -1.05
N TYR A 99 -20.57 -9.98 -0.21
CA TYR A 99 -21.26 -8.75 -0.56
C TYR A 99 -20.79 -8.15 -1.90
N PHE A 100 -19.46 -8.10 -2.13
CA PHE A 100 -18.91 -7.58 -3.38
C PHE A 100 -19.28 -8.44 -4.59
N VAL A 101 -19.19 -9.77 -4.47
CA VAL A 101 -19.53 -10.68 -5.55
C VAL A 101 -21.01 -10.59 -5.90
N ASP A 102 -21.89 -10.51 -4.88
CA ASP A 102 -23.34 -10.41 -5.05
C ASP A 102 -23.77 -9.14 -5.77
N ASN A 103 -23.15 -8.01 -5.42
CA ASN A 103 -23.55 -6.70 -5.96
C ASN A 103 -22.77 -6.31 -7.22
N SER A 104 -21.59 -6.87 -7.46
CA SER A 104 -20.73 -6.45 -8.57
C SER A 104 -20.72 -7.41 -9.75
N LEU A 105 -21.04 -8.68 -9.53
CA LEU A 105 -21.01 -9.71 -10.55
C LEU A 105 -22.42 -10.27 -10.74
N ASN A 106 -23.16 -9.72 -11.70
CA ASN A 106 -24.42 -10.33 -12.18
C ASN A 106 -24.08 -11.60 -12.99
N ILE A 107 -23.64 -12.66 -12.30
CA ILE A 107 -23.34 -13.94 -12.93
C ILE A 107 -24.67 -14.72 -12.99
N GLU A 108 -25.30 -14.74 -14.16
CA GLU A 108 -26.53 -15.48 -14.43
C GLU A 108 -26.22 -16.72 -15.27
N GLY A 109 -26.91 -17.81 -15.03
CA GLY A 109 -26.77 -19.05 -15.77
C GLY A 109 -26.75 -20.31 -14.89
N GLU A 110 -26.81 -21.49 -15.50
CA GLU A 110 -26.82 -22.79 -14.79
C GLU A 110 -25.52 -23.03 -13.97
N SER A 111 -24.36 -22.56 -14.46
CA SER A 111 -23.06 -22.66 -13.78
C SER A 111 -22.75 -21.46 -12.89
N ALA A 112 -23.67 -20.51 -12.71
CA ALA A 112 -23.46 -19.31 -11.92
C ALA A 112 -23.02 -19.59 -10.46
N PRO A 113 -23.62 -20.57 -9.74
CA PRO A 113 -23.22 -20.85 -8.36
C PRO A 113 -21.79 -21.40 -8.24
N GLU A 114 -21.37 -22.28 -9.14
CA GLU A 114 -20.02 -22.87 -9.14
C GLU A 114 -18.96 -21.84 -9.51
N LEU A 115 -19.22 -21.03 -10.54
CA LEU A 115 -18.32 -19.96 -10.97
C LEU A 115 -18.15 -18.90 -9.86
N ARG A 116 -19.25 -18.55 -9.20
CA ARG A 116 -19.27 -17.61 -8.09
C ARG A 116 -18.46 -18.10 -6.90
N SER A 117 -18.69 -19.34 -6.46
CA SER A 117 -17.92 -19.93 -5.36
C SER A 117 -16.44 -20.03 -5.67
N GLY A 118 -16.07 -20.38 -6.90
CA GLY A 118 -14.68 -20.42 -7.34
C GLY A 118 -14.01 -19.04 -7.33
N ILE A 119 -14.71 -17.97 -7.74
CA ILE A 119 -14.20 -16.61 -7.67
C ILE A 119 -14.01 -16.17 -6.22
N ILE A 120 -14.97 -16.42 -5.34
CA ILE A 120 -14.87 -16.09 -3.91
C ILE A 120 -13.68 -16.82 -3.28
N GLU A 121 -13.51 -18.10 -3.56
CA GLU A 121 -12.40 -18.89 -3.05
C GLU A 121 -11.03 -18.32 -3.50
N ILE A 122 -10.89 -17.96 -4.77
CA ILE A 122 -9.68 -17.34 -5.30
C ILE A 122 -9.43 -15.99 -4.61
N LEU A 123 -10.44 -15.16 -4.45
CA LEU A 123 -10.31 -13.87 -3.79
C LEU A 123 -9.89 -14.03 -2.32
N ILE A 124 -10.50 -14.93 -1.57
CA ILE A 124 -10.14 -15.16 -0.16
C ILE A 124 -8.71 -15.68 -0.03
N ASN A 125 -8.33 -16.67 -0.82
CA ASN A 125 -7.05 -17.35 -0.68
C ASN A 125 -5.87 -16.55 -1.22
N TYR A 126 -6.06 -15.73 -2.27
CA TYR A 126 -4.99 -15.05 -2.99
C TYR A 126 -5.08 -13.52 -2.95
N PHE A 127 -6.02 -12.94 -2.20
CA PHE A 127 -6.24 -11.49 -2.15
C PHE A 127 -4.98 -10.68 -1.88
N ASN A 128 -4.16 -11.12 -0.93
CA ASN A 128 -2.88 -10.47 -0.62
C ASN A 128 -1.94 -10.44 -1.82
N LEU A 129 -1.77 -11.59 -2.47
CA LEU A 129 -0.90 -11.71 -3.64
C LEU A 129 -1.42 -10.83 -4.78
N ILE A 130 -2.73 -10.88 -5.01
CA ILE A 130 -3.41 -10.07 -6.02
C ILE A 130 -3.14 -8.58 -5.78
N LEU A 131 -3.35 -8.08 -4.56
CA LEU A 131 -3.08 -6.68 -4.23
C LEU A 131 -1.60 -6.31 -4.35
N TRP A 132 -0.71 -7.20 -3.92
CA TRP A 132 0.73 -6.88 -3.93
C TRP A 132 1.32 -6.85 -5.34
N THR A 133 0.73 -7.58 -6.30
CA THR A 133 1.15 -7.49 -7.71
C THR A 133 0.89 -6.12 -8.33
N TYR A 134 -0.05 -5.33 -7.77
CA TYR A 134 -0.28 -3.95 -8.18
C TYR A 134 0.93 -3.04 -7.89
N VAL A 135 1.63 -3.26 -6.76
CA VAL A 135 2.74 -2.40 -6.30
C VAL A 135 3.87 -2.28 -7.33
N PRO A 136 4.44 -3.37 -7.87
CA PRO A 136 5.50 -3.27 -8.88
C PRO A 136 5.03 -2.64 -10.19
N ILE A 137 3.78 -2.85 -10.60
CA ILE A 137 3.20 -2.26 -11.81
C ILE A 137 3.07 -0.74 -11.65
N ALA A 138 2.46 -0.29 -10.56
CA ALA A 138 2.31 1.12 -10.25
C ALA A 138 3.67 1.82 -10.04
N ALA A 139 4.64 1.12 -9.44
CA ALA A 139 6.01 1.61 -9.27
C ALA A 139 6.72 1.80 -10.62
N LEU A 140 6.54 0.85 -11.55
CA LEU A 140 7.12 0.95 -12.90
C LEU A 140 6.56 2.15 -13.66
N LEU A 141 5.24 2.33 -13.64
CA LEU A 141 4.60 3.45 -14.33
C LEU A 141 4.96 4.80 -13.68
N SER A 142 5.00 4.85 -12.34
CA SER A 142 5.46 6.03 -11.60
C SER A 142 6.92 6.37 -11.95
N TYR A 143 7.80 5.37 -12.02
CA TYR A 143 9.19 5.53 -12.43
C TYR A 143 9.31 6.04 -13.86
N LEU A 144 8.63 5.41 -14.82
CA LEU A 144 8.68 5.80 -16.23
C LEU A 144 8.19 7.24 -16.44
N TYR A 145 7.10 7.62 -15.78
CA TYR A 145 6.56 8.97 -15.85
C TYR A 145 7.49 10.02 -15.23
N ASN A 146 8.15 9.67 -14.12
CA ASN A 146 8.99 10.57 -13.33
C ASN A 146 10.50 10.37 -13.53
N ARG A 147 10.94 9.59 -14.51
CA ARG A 147 12.36 9.23 -14.72
C ARG A 147 13.32 10.41 -14.75
N LYS A 148 12.87 11.59 -15.22
CA LYS A 148 13.69 12.82 -15.28
C LYS A 148 13.93 13.47 -13.91
N ARG A 149 13.29 12.98 -12.84
CA ARG A 149 13.40 13.57 -11.49
C ARG A 149 14.47 12.93 -10.61
N GLY A 150 15.19 11.95 -11.13
CA GLY A 150 16.31 11.32 -10.44
C GLY A 150 15.97 10.20 -9.48
N PHE A 151 14.68 9.88 -9.28
CA PHE A 151 14.26 8.73 -8.48
C PHE A 151 14.36 7.45 -9.30
N ASN A 152 14.94 6.39 -8.73
CA ASN A 152 15.05 5.08 -9.36
C ASN A 152 13.78 4.23 -9.16
N TYR A 153 13.75 3.04 -9.79
CA TYR A 153 12.61 2.13 -9.68
C TYR A 153 12.38 1.65 -8.23
N ALA A 154 13.44 1.33 -7.48
CA ALA A 154 13.32 0.86 -6.11
C ALA A 154 12.72 1.93 -5.17
N GLU A 155 13.06 3.21 -5.38
CA GLU A 155 12.49 4.33 -4.64
C GLU A 155 11.00 4.52 -4.96
N ASN A 156 10.62 4.33 -6.22
CA ASN A 156 9.20 4.31 -6.60
C ASN A 156 8.47 3.08 -6.03
N LEU A 157 9.13 1.93 -5.90
CA LEU A 157 8.58 0.74 -5.24
C LEU A 157 8.28 1.01 -3.75
N VAL A 158 9.19 1.67 -3.05
CA VAL A 158 8.98 2.16 -1.67
C VAL A 158 7.79 3.12 -1.60
N LEU A 159 7.68 4.06 -2.54
CA LEU A 159 6.56 5.00 -2.63
C LEU A 159 5.22 4.26 -2.74
N GLN A 160 5.12 3.31 -3.67
CA GLN A 160 3.87 2.56 -3.90
C GLN A 160 3.51 1.64 -2.72
N ALA A 161 4.50 1.01 -2.08
CA ALA A 161 4.26 0.20 -0.90
C ALA A 161 3.69 1.03 0.27
N TYR A 162 4.18 2.25 0.48
CA TYR A 162 3.60 3.17 1.47
C TYR A 162 2.22 3.69 1.06
N ILE A 163 1.99 3.97 -0.22
CA ILE A 163 0.66 4.38 -0.72
C ILE A 163 -0.35 3.27 -0.47
N LEU A 164 -0.04 2.03 -0.81
CA LEU A 164 -0.94 0.90 -0.58
C LEU A 164 -1.17 0.65 0.92
N SER A 165 -0.12 0.79 1.76
CA SER A 165 -0.28 0.74 3.22
C SER A 165 -1.21 1.83 3.74
N LEU A 166 -1.09 3.06 3.23
CA LEU A 166 -1.96 4.17 3.59
C LEU A 166 -3.40 3.92 3.15
N THR A 167 -3.61 3.35 1.96
CA THR A 167 -4.93 2.92 1.48
C THR A 167 -5.57 1.95 2.46
N ASN A 168 -4.85 0.91 2.88
CA ASN A 168 -5.34 -0.05 3.87
C ASN A 168 -5.69 0.64 5.20
N ILE A 169 -4.86 1.56 5.67
CA ILE A 169 -5.12 2.34 6.89
C ILE A 169 -6.39 3.18 6.76
N VAL A 170 -6.60 3.82 5.62
CA VAL A 170 -7.83 4.59 5.35
C VAL A 170 -9.05 3.68 5.41
N VAL A 171 -9.00 2.51 4.78
CA VAL A 171 -10.10 1.52 4.84
C VAL A 171 -10.36 1.10 6.29
N ILE A 172 -9.33 0.79 7.08
CA ILE A 172 -9.46 0.41 8.49
C ILE A 172 -10.13 1.53 9.30
N LEU A 173 -9.72 2.77 9.10
CA LEU A 173 -10.30 3.93 9.81
C LEU A 173 -11.73 4.25 9.38
N CYS A 174 -12.06 4.03 8.11
CA CYS A 174 -13.41 4.21 7.58
C CYS A 174 -14.33 3.02 7.89
N PHE A 175 -13.78 1.88 8.33
CA PHE A 175 -14.52 0.64 8.52
C PHE A 175 -15.80 0.77 9.35
N PRO A 176 -15.87 1.59 10.42
CA PRO A 176 -17.12 1.79 11.16
C PRO A 176 -18.30 2.31 10.31
N ILE A 177 -18.03 2.91 9.14
CA ILE A 177 -19.06 3.36 8.20
C ILE A 177 -19.82 2.16 7.61
N SER A 178 -19.22 0.96 7.55
CA SER A 178 -19.87 -0.26 7.04
C SER A 178 -21.13 -0.64 7.83
N TYR A 179 -21.23 -0.26 9.11
CA TYR A 179 -22.44 -0.44 9.91
C TYR A 179 -23.62 0.40 9.42
N LEU A 180 -23.36 1.49 8.70
CA LEU A 180 -24.40 2.32 8.06
C LEU A 180 -24.71 1.82 6.66
N SER A 181 -23.67 1.62 5.85
CA SER A 181 -23.75 1.11 4.48
C SER A 181 -22.36 0.71 3.99
N VAL A 182 -22.26 -0.46 3.36
CA VAL A 182 -21.02 -0.91 2.71
C VAL A 182 -20.68 -0.02 1.51
N ASP A 183 -21.69 0.43 0.76
CA ASP A 183 -21.47 1.36 -0.36
C ASP A 183 -20.92 2.70 0.12
N ALA A 184 -21.41 3.21 1.24
CA ALA A 184 -20.87 4.44 1.85
C ALA A 184 -19.41 4.25 2.28
N LEU A 185 -19.05 3.11 2.86
CA LEU A 185 -17.67 2.77 3.18
C LEU A 185 -16.80 2.82 1.92
N ILE A 186 -17.25 2.19 0.82
CA ILE A 186 -16.51 2.15 -0.45
C ILE A 186 -16.30 3.56 -0.99
N VAL A 187 -17.35 4.34 -1.13
CA VAL A 187 -17.28 5.68 -1.71
C VAL A 187 -16.39 6.60 -0.88
N VAL A 188 -16.57 6.63 0.44
CA VAL A 188 -15.78 7.49 1.34
C VAL A 188 -14.31 7.08 1.34
N SER A 189 -14.01 5.79 1.44
CA SER A 189 -12.63 5.30 1.43
C SER A 189 -11.93 5.59 0.09
N GLN A 190 -12.60 5.43 -1.05
CA GLN A 190 -12.04 5.74 -2.37
C GLN A 190 -11.75 7.24 -2.55
N LEU A 191 -12.65 8.12 -2.11
CA LEU A 191 -12.44 9.56 -2.16
C LEU A 191 -11.24 9.98 -1.31
N LEU A 192 -11.15 9.47 -0.08
CA LEU A 192 -10.01 9.75 0.81
C LEU A 192 -8.71 9.20 0.25
N MET A 193 -8.72 7.96 -0.28
CA MET A 193 -7.57 7.36 -0.93
C MET A 193 -7.07 8.22 -2.10
N GLY A 194 -7.96 8.65 -2.98
CA GLY A 194 -7.62 9.53 -4.11
C GLY A 194 -6.97 10.83 -3.64
N ALA A 195 -7.55 11.48 -2.62
CA ALA A 195 -7.00 12.70 -2.04
C ALA A 195 -5.59 12.48 -1.44
N TYR A 196 -5.42 11.39 -0.67
CA TYR A 196 -4.12 11.04 -0.10
C TYR A 196 -3.08 10.68 -1.15
N MET A 197 -3.45 9.97 -2.23
CA MET A 197 -2.54 9.69 -3.34
C MET A 197 -2.02 10.96 -3.99
N VAL A 198 -2.92 11.89 -4.35
CA VAL A 198 -2.54 13.19 -4.93
C VAL A 198 -1.61 13.96 -4.00
N TYR A 199 -1.93 14.01 -2.70
CA TYR A 199 -1.11 14.68 -1.71
C TYR A 199 0.25 14.03 -1.56
N THR A 200 0.32 12.69 -1.54
CA THR A 200 1.58 11.92 -1.48
C THR A 200 2.47 12.24 -2.66
N TYR A 201 1.93 12.18 -3.89
CA TYR A 201 2.67 12.51 -5.11
C TYR A 201 3.15 13.96 -5.12
N LYS A 202 2.29 14.90 -4.69
CA LYS A 202 2.66 16.32 -4.59
C LYS A 202 3.87 16.53 -3.69
N VAL A 203 3.84 15.96 -2.48
CA VAL A 203 4.90 16.15 -1.49
C VAL A 203 6.16 15.37 -1.89
N PHE A 204 6.01 14.12 -2.32
CA PHE A 204 7.15 13.28 -2.67
C PHE A 204 7.92 13.85 -3.87
N PHE A 205 7.24 14.21 -4.96
CA PHE A 205 7.87 14.76 -6.15
C PHE A 205 7.99 16.29 -6.15
N GLN A 206 7.57 16.99 -5.10
CA GLN A 206 7.59 18.45 -4.95
C GLN A 206 6.96 19.18 -6.15
N LYS A 207 5.70 18.86 -6.45
CA LYS A 207 4.97 19.39 -7.61
C LYS A 207 3.86 20.36 -7.20
N LYS A 208 3.39 21.14 -8.18
CA LYS A 208 2.14 21.90 -8.06
C LYS A 208 0.93 20.97 -7.99
N TRP A 209 -0.14 21.39 -7.34
CA TRP A 209 -1.36 20.58 -7.17
C TRP A 209 -1.94 20.06 -8.48
N SER A 210 -2.13 20.93 -9.48
CA SER A 210 -2.70 20.57 -10.78
C SER A 210 -1.92 19.45 -11.47
N ARG A 211 -0.59 19.54 -11.44
CA ARG A 211 0.27 18.51 -12.02
C ARG A 211 0.24 17.20 -11.25
N SER A 212 0.13 17.25 -9.91
CA SER A 212 0.01 16.05 -9.08
C SER A 212 -1.33 15.34 -9.30
N ILE A 213 -2.42 16.10 -9.42
CA ILE A 213 -3.75 15.53 -9.72
C ILE A 213 -3.69 14.78 -11.05
N PHE A 214 -3.24 15.43 -12.11
CA PHE A 214 -3.15 14.82 -13.44
C PHE A 214 -2.27 13.57 -13.45
N GLU A 215 -1.08 13.66 -12.85
CA GLU A 215 -0.14 12.55 -12.77
C GLU A 215 -0.70 11.36 -11.99
N THR A 216 -1.27 11.62 -10.81
CA THR A 216 -1.87 10.57 -9.99
C THR A 216 -2.97 9.86 -10.76
N PHE A 217 -3.83 10.63 -11.45
CA PHE A 217 -4.89 10.06 -12.27
C PHE A 217 -4.33 9.18 -13.40
N VAL A 218 -3.35 9.69 -14.16
CA VAL A 218 -2.75 8.94 -15.28
C VAL A 218 -2.07 7.66 -14.77
N ILE A 219 -1.26 7.75 -13.72
CA ILE A 219 -0.53 6.58 -13.20
C ILE A 219 -1.50 5.56 -12.61
N PHE A 220 -2.48 6.02 -11.81
CA PHE A 220 -3.47 5.13 -11.21
C PHE A 220 -4.30 4.42 -12.27
N PHE A 221 -4.80 5.14 -13.26
CA PHE A 221 -5.64 4.56 -14.30
C PHE A 221 -4.86 3.59 -15.19
N ALA A 222 -3.65 3.98 -15.61
CA ALA A 222 -2.79 3.12 -16.43
C ALA A 222 -2.33 1.88 -15.65
N ALA A 223 -1.99 2.03 -14.35
CA ALA A 223 -1.60 0.90 -13.51
C ALA A 223 -2.76 -0.07 -13.29
N SER A 224 -3.95 0.45 -13.01
CA SER A 224 -5.15 -0.36 -12.83
C SER A 224 -5.52 -1.10 -14.11
N LEU A 225 -5.51 -0.44 -15.25
CA LEU A 225 -5.80 -1.06 -16.56
C LEU A 225 -4.82 -2.21 -16.85
N LEU A 226 -3.52 -1.95 -16.71
CA LEU A 226 -2.49 -2.96 -16.96
C LEU A 226 -2.61 -4.13 -15.96
N TRP A 227 -2.90 -3.84 -14.71
CA TRP A 227 -3.09 -4.85 -13.67
C TRP A 227 -4.30 -5.74 -13.95
N PHE A 228 -5.45 -5.17 -14.35
CA PHE A 228 -6.64 -5.94 -14.73
C PHE A 228 -6.39 -6.82 -15.97
N ILE A 229 -5.64 -6.32 -16.96
CA ILE A 229 -5.26 -7.10 -18.14
C ILE A 229 -4.41 -8.31 -17.71
N ILE A 230 -3.40 -8.10 -16.87
CA ILE A 230 -2.53 -9.18 -16.38
C ILE A 230 -3.34 -10.21 -15.60
N LEU A 231 -4.22 -9.77 -14.68
CA LEU A 231 -5.09 -10.67 -13.93
C LEU A 231 -6.02 -11.46 -14.85
N GLY A 232 -6.65 -10.82 -15.82
CA GLY A 232 -7.50 -11.47 -16.79
C GLY A 232 -6.78 -12.56 -17.58
N VAL A 233 -5.56 -12.28 -18.03
CA VAL A 233 -4.71 -13.26 -18.71
C VAL A 233 -4.34 -14.43 -17.79
N VAL A 234 -3.97 -14.16 -16.55
CA VAL A 234 -3.64 -15.21 -15.56
C VAL A 234 -4.85 -16.11 -15.28
N ILE A 235 -6.02 -15.51 -15.05
CA ILE A 235 -7.26 -16.27 -14.83
C ILE A 235 -7.61 -17.14 -16.05
N LEU A 236 -7.51 -16.57 -17.27
CA LEU A 236 -7.76 -17.30 -18.51
C LEU A 236 -6.80 -18.50 -18.65
N LEU A 237 -5.51 -18.31 -18.38
CA LEU A 237 -4.53 -19.40 -18.45
C LEU A 237 -4.83 -20.50 -17.43
N ILE A 238 -5.22 -20.14 -16.20
CA ILE A 238 -5.57 -21.11 -15.16
C ILE A 238 -6.82 -21.90 -15.58
N THR A 239 -7.82 -21.24 -16.14
CA THR A 239 -9.06 -21.92 -16.60
C THR A 239 -8.78 -22.85 -17.77
N VAL A 240 -7.98 -22.44 -18.76
CA VAL A 240 -7.60 -23.29 -19.91
C VAL A 240 -6.78 -24.50 -19.46
N LEU A 241 -5.84 -24.32 -18.50
CA LEU A 241 -5.02 -25.43 -17.99
C LEU A 241 -5.79 -26.42 -17.09
N LYS A 242 -6.91 -25.99 -16.51
CA LYS A 242 -7.80 -26.84 -15.71
C LYS A 242 -8.95 -27.45 -16.52
N ALA A 243 -9.13 -27.04 -17.76
CA ALA A 243 -10.10 -27.66 -18.66
C ALA A 243 -9.66 -29.11 -18.98
N PRO A 244 -10.52 -30.10 -18.79
CA PRO A 244 -10.19 -31.53 -18.98
C PRO A 244 -9.84 -31.86 -20.42
#